data_b471c297a768495650973ae6514877ec
#
_entry.id   b471c297a768495650973ae6514877ec
#
_cell.length_a   1.000
_cell.length_b   1.000
_cell.length_c   1.000
_cell.angle_alpha   90.00
_cell.angle_beta   90.00
_cell.angle_gamma   90.00
#
_symmetry.space_group_name_H-M   'P 1'
#
loop_
_entity.id
_entity.type
_entity.pdbx_description
1 polymer ?
#
loop_
_entity_poly.entity_id
_entity_poly.type
_entity_poly.pdbx_seq_one_letter_code
_entity_poly.pdbx_strand_id
1 'polypeptide(L)'
;MARVCQSIDQAAVSNTVNSVMHTISTIKITGSDAFEFLQGQLTSDLRRLDGDDELLTAWCNPKGRVIWLGTMQRIESGFSISVPAVMADDVVRRLTMFRFRSRVEFEIVENPDTLDPAALIAEGMAFIGPEQSEQFTPHMLNLDLLDAISLDKGCYTGQEIIARTHYKGATKRRMLRFSCADEIAPGDKVQLDGRDVGEVLNVAGSELLAVVPVEKAGLGLVVNGTPLERLQ
;
A
#
# COMPACT_ATOMS: atom_id res chain seq x y z
N MET A 1 -17.09 -42.37 -49.34
CA MET A 1 -16.79 -42.40 -47.89
C MET A 1 -15.89 -41.22 -47.57
N ALA A 2 -16.46 -40.11 -47.23
CA ALA A 2 -15.75 -38.84 -47.01
C ALA A 2 -15.55 -38.60 -45.54
N ARG A 3 -14.31 -38.41 -45.10
CA ARG A 3 -13.97 -37.88 -43.77
C ARG A 3 -14.06 -36.37 -43.82
N VAL A 4 -15.01 -35.83 -43.08
CA VAL A 4 -15.08 -34.39 -42.75
C VAL A 4 -14.10 -34.12 -41.64
N CYS A 5 -13.04 -33.37 -41.94
CA CYS A 5 -12.09 -32.85 -40.97
C CYS A 5 -12.68 -31.53 -40.44
N GLN A 6 -13.16 -31.49 -39.20
CA GLN A 6 -13.56 -30.27 -38.56
C GLN A 6 -12.30 -29.55 -38.07
N SER A 7 -12.04 -28.39 -38.65
CA SER A 7 -11.08 -27.41 -38.15
C SER A 7 -11.55 -26.85 -36.81
N ILE A 8 -10.82 -27.18 -35.77
CA ILE A 8 -10.99 -26.54 -34.45
C ILE A 8 -10.30 -25.21 -34.52
N ASP A 9 -11.11 -24.18 -34.38
CA ASP A 9 -10.71 -22.80 -34.28
C ASP A 9 -9.88 -22.58 -33.01
N GLN A 10 -8.56 -22.45 -33.16
CA GLN A 10 -7.62 -22.10 -32.10
C GLN A 10 -7.50 -20.56 -32.00
N ALA A 11 -8.54 -19.90 -31.58
CA ALA A 11 -8.52 -18.46 -31.32
C ALA A 11 -9.22 -18.13 -29.99
N ALA A 12 -8.70 -18.72 -28.91
CA ALA A 12 -8.98 -18.24 -27.56
C ALA A 12 -7.81 -18.62 -26.66
N VAL A 13 -6.61 -18.15 -27.02
CA VAL A 13 -5.52 -18.07 -26.03
C VAL A 13 -5.86 -16.88 -25.15
N SER A 14 -6.49 -17.17 -24.02
CA SER A 14 -6.69 -16.22 -22.93
C SER A 14 -5.33 -15.63 -22.57
N ASN A 15 -5.21 -14.31 -22.72
CA ASN A 15 -4.18 -13.50 -22.07
C ASN A 15 -4.38 -13.61 -20.55
N THR A 16 -3.97 -14.69 -19.96
CA THR A 16 -3.78 -14.78 -18.51
C THR A 16 -2.49 -14.04 -18.23
N VAL A 17 -2.61 -12.71 -18.05
CA VAL A 17 -1.54 -11.91 -17.49
C VAL A 17 -1.23 -12.52 -16.12
N ASN A 18 -0.06 -13.12 -15.98
CA ASN A 18 0.46 -13.64 -14.71
C ASN A 18 0.63 -12.44 -13.76
N SER A 19 -0.44 -12.10 -13.05
CA SER A 19 -0.36 -11.19 -11.91
C SER A 19 0.45 -11.92 -10.84
N VAL A 20 1.69 -11.51 -10.65
CA VAL A 20 2.53 -12.04 -9.57
C VAL A 20 1.91 -11.63 -8.25
N MET A 21 1.35 -12.59 -7.51
CA MET A 21 0.73 -12.36 -6.22
C MET A 21 1.72 -11.71 -5.25
N HIS A 22 1.26 -10.73 -4.50
CA HIS A 22 2.05 -10.13 -3.44
C HIS A 22 2.06 -11.03 -2.20
N THR A 23 3.22 -11.54 -1.85
CA THR A 23 3.40 -12.36 -0.65
C THR A 23 3.46 -11.47 0.58
N ILE A 24 2.66 -11.80 1.59
CA ILE A 24 2.65 -11.12 2.89
C ILE A 24 3.01 -12.11 4.00
N SER A 25 3.60 -11.59 5.06
CA SER A 25 3.83 -12.28 6.33
C SER A 25 3.05 -11.62 7.45
N THR A 26 2.63 -12.40 8.40
CA THR A 26 2.03 -11.91 9.64
C THR A 26 3.11 -11.78 10.71
N ILE A 27 3.16 -10.62 11.37
CA ILE A 27 3.99 -10.41 12.56
C ILE A 27 3.05 -10.34 13.76
N LYS A 28 3.21 -11.25 14.73
CA LYS A 28 2.54 -11.19 16.02
C LYS A 28 3.32 -10.27 16.96
N ILE A 29 2.59 -9.42 17.66
CA ILE A 29 3.12 -8.46 18.63
C ILE A 29 2.43 -8.73 19.97
N THR A 30 3.19 -9.22 20.94
CA THR A 30 2.67 -9.65 22.22
C THR A 30 3.36 -8.92 23.38
N GLY A 31 2.83 -9.06 24.59
CA GLY A 31 3.38 -8.44 25.78
C GLY A 31 2.47 -7.38 26.40
N SER A 32 2.72 -7.10 27.71
CA SER A 32 1.85 -6.20 28.47
C SER A 32 1.78 -4.77 27.93
N ASP A 33 2.79 -4.34 27.19
CA ASP A 33 2.91 -2.97 26.70
C ASP A 33 2.65 -2.88 25.18
N ALA A 34 2.16 -3.98 24.55
CA ALA A 34 1.97 -4.06 23.10
C ALA A 34 0.98 -2.99 22.56
N PHE A 35 -0.11 -2.74 23.31
CA PHE A 35 -1.09 -1.71 22.92
C PHE A 35 -0.47 -0.32 22.87
N GLU A 36 0.13 0.14 23.99
CA GLU A 36 0.72 1.48 24.10
C GLU A 36 1.88 1.65 23.12
N PHE A 37 2.68 0.61 22.94
CA PHE A 37 3.77 0.60 22.00
C PHE A 37 3.27 0.84 20.57
N LEU A 38 2.33 0.01 20.09
CA LEU A 38 1.79 0.12 18.74
C LEU A 38 0.97 1.41 18.56
N GLN A 39 0.22 1.84 19.58
CA GLN A 39 -0.50 3.11 19.57
C GLN A 39 0.44 4.30 19.34
N GLY A 40 1.68 4.25 19.83
CA GLY A 40 2.72 5.25 19.61
C GLY A 40 3.51 5.11 18.30
N GLN A 41 3.31 4.04 17.53
CA GLN A 41 4.02 3.82 16.27
C GLN A 41 3.13 3.98 15.04
N LEU A 42 1.91 3.45 15.07
CA LEU A 42 1.04 3.31 13.90
C LEU A 42 0.12 4.52 13.72
N THR A 43 -0.37 4.73 12.51
CA THR A 43 -1.21 5.90 12.17
C THR A 43 -2.64 5.78 12.65
N SER A 44 -3.22 4.58 12.70
CA SER A 44 -4.59 4.33 13.11
C SER A 44 -4.74 4.27 14.63
N ASP A 45 -5.93 4.55 15.13
CA ASP A 45 -6.26 4.40 16.55
C ASP A 45 -6.66 2.96 16.86
N LEU A 46 -5.83 2.25 17.61
CA LEU A 46 -6.02 0.85 17.96
C LEU A 46 -7.26 0.58 18.84
N ARG A 47 -7.83 1.61 19.48
CA ARG A 47 -9.08 1.48 20.24
C ARG A 47 -10.25 1.07 19.37
N ARG A 48 -10.17 1.35 18.06
CA ARG A 48 -11.18 0.93 17.09
C ARG A 48 -11.27 -0.58 16.93
N LEU A 49 -10.22 -1.33 17.21
CA LEU A 49 -10.25 -2.81 17.22
C LEU A 49 -11.17 -3.41 18.29
N ASP A 50 -11.76 -2.61 19.18
CA ASP A 50 -12.81 -3.07 20.10
C ASP A 50 -14.17 -3.22 19.38
N GLY A 51 -14.32 -2.64 18.18
CA GLY A 51 -15.53 -2.72 17.33
C GLY A 51 -15.27 -3.18 15.89
N ASP A 52 -14.02 -3.05 15.41
CA ASP A 52 -13.61 -3.45 14.07
C ASP A 52 -12.75 -4.73 14.16
N ASP A 53 -12.98 -5.68 13.26
CA ASP A 53 -12.19 -6.92 13.20
C ASP A 53 -10.77 -6.67 12.71
N GLU A 54 -10.60 -5.67 11.84
CA GLU A 54 -9.32 -5.31 11.21
C GLU A 54 -9.24 -3.80 10.98
N LEU A 55 -8.05 -3.23 11.08
CA LEU A 55 -7.76 -1.84 10.74
C LEU A 55 -6.69 -1.75 9.65
N LEU A 56 -6.94 -0.94 8.63
CA LEU A 56 -5.87 -0.46 7.76
C LEU A 56 -5.02 0.54 8.53
N THR A 57 -3.71 0.38 8.49
CA THR A 57 -2.77 1.25 9.21
C THR A 57 -1.44 1.36 8.50
N ALA A 58 -0.69 2.39 8.82
CA ALA A 58 0.67 2.58 8.33
C ALA A 58 1.64 2.85 9.48
N TRP A 59 2.90 2.48 9.26
CA TRP A 59 4.01 2.92 10.08
C TRP A 59 4.83 3.95 9.30
N CYS A 60 5.10 5.08 9.92
CA CYS A 60 5.81 6.18 9.29
C CYS A 60 7.15 6.46 9.98
N ASN A 61 8.09 7.01 9.21
CA ASN A 61 9.30 7.58 9.78
C ASN A 61 9.01 8.98 10.39
N PRO A 62 9.96 9.59 11.15
CA PRO A 62 9.77 10.92 11.74
C PRO A 62 9.50 12.05 10.73
N LYS A 63 9.81 11.84 9.43
CA LYS A 63 9.50 12.78 8.35
C LYS A 63 8.08 12.59 7.79
N GLY A 64 7.25 11.72 8.39
CA GLY A 64 5.90 11.41 7.95
C GLY A 64 5.86 10.65 6.61
N ARG A 65 6.90 9.86 6.30
CA ARG A 65 6.93 8.98 5.13
C ARG A 65 6.57 7.56 5.54
N VAL A 66 5.75 6.90 4.74
CA VAL A 66 5.28 5.54 4.99
C VAL A 66 6.44 4.57 4.81
N ILE A 67 6.82 3.87 5.87
CA ILE A 67 7.76 2.75 5.85
C ILE A 67 7.04 1.50 5.37
N TRP A 68 5.85 1.25 5.92
CA TRP A 68 5.03 0.08 5.69
C TRP A 68 3.54 0.46 5.75
N LEU A 69 2.72 -0.20 4.94
CA LEU A 69 1.27 -0.12 4.90
C LEU A 69 0.71 -1.54 4.93
N GLY A 70 -0.30 -1.78 5.73
CA GLY A 70 -0.97 -3.07 5.82
C GLY A 70 -2.09 -3.06 6.85
N THR A 71 -2.57 -4.22 7.19
CA THR A 71 -3.68 -4.39 8.13
C THR A 71 -3.19 -4.82 9.51
N MET A 72 -4.03 -4.56 10.49
CA MET A 72 -3.80 -4.92 11.87
C MET A 72 -5.06 -5.51 12.48
N GLN A 73 -4.91 -6.56 13.27
CA GLN A 73 -5.98 -7.26 13.97
C GLN A 73 -5.63 -7.46 15.43
N ARG A 74 -6.66 -7.60 16.28
CA ARG A 74 -6.49 -8.07 17.65
C ARG A 74 -6.46 -9.61 17.65
N ILE A 75 -5.52 -10.20 18.38
CA ILE A 75 -5.45 -11.63 18.63
C ILE A 75 -5.52 -11.88 20.16
N GLU A 76 -5.73 -13.13 20.57
CA GLU A 76 -5.87 -13.49 21.99
C GLU A 76 -4.69 -13.02 22.84
N SER A 77 -3.45 -13.12 22.32
CA SER A 77 -2.22 -12.77 23.04
C SER A 77 -1.69 -11.35 22.79
N GLY A 78 -2.42 -10.52 22.01
CA GLY A 78 -1.98 -9.17 21.64
C GLY A 78 -2.51 -8.72 20.30
N PHE A 79 -1.62 -8.49 19.33
CA PHE A 79 -1.96 -7.98 18.01
C PHE A 79 -1.21 -8.73 16.92
N SER A 80 -1.73 -8.67 15.70
CA SER A 80 -1.01 -9.10 14.50
C SER A 80 -1.06 -7.99 13.45
N ILE A 81 0.01 -7.87 12.68
CA ILE A 81 0.08 -6.98 11.52
C ILE A 81 0.46 -7.78 10.28
N SER A 82 -0.11 -7.41 9.13
CA SER A 82 0.27 -7.93 7.82
C SER A 82 1.33 -7.03 7.19
N VAL A 83 2.43 -7.59 6.71
CA VAL A 83 3.52 -6.85 6.06
C VAL A 83 3.96 -7.56 4.78
N PRO A 84 4.49 -6.86 3.77
CA PRO A 84 5.16 -7.56 2.65
C PRO A 84 6.21 -8.53 3.19
N ALA A 85 6.17 -9.79 2.77
CA ALA A 85 7.01 -10.85 3.34
C ALA A 85 8.51 -10.49 3.27
N VAL A 86 8.94 -9.89 2.17
CA VAL A 86 10.32 -9.41 1.97
C VAL A 86 10.75 -8.31 2.95
N MET A 87 9.81 -7.64 3.62
CA MET A 87 10.08 -6.57 4.59
C MET A 87 9.94 -7.02 6.05
N ALA A 88 9.45 -8.24 6.33
CA ALA A 88 9.11 -8.68 7.68
C ALA A 88 10.29 -8.56 8.67
N ASP A 89 11.46 -9.05 8.31
CA ASP A 89 12.66 -8.96 9.15
C ASP A 89 13.09 -7.52 9.40
N ASP A 90 13.06 -6.66 8.36
CA ASP A 90 13.43 -5.25 8.50
C ASP A 90 12.44 -4.50 9.40
N VAL A 91 11.13 -4.76 9.25
CA VAL A 91 10.09 -4.18 10.11
C VAL A 91 10.29 -4.59 11.56
N VAL A 92 10.49 -5.87 11.85
CA VAL A 92 10.78 -6.37 13.22
C VAL A 92 12.05 -5.76 13.78
N ARG A 93 13.13 -5.74 12.99
CA ARG A 93 14.41 -5.15 13.39
C ARG A 93 14.25 -3.66 13.77
N ARG A 94 13.56 -2.90 12.93
CA ARG A 94 13.32 -1.47 13.16
C ARG A 94 12.37 -1.22 14.34
N LEU A 95 11.27 -1.96 14.47
CA LEU A 95 10.35 -1.84 15.63
C LEU A 95 11.07 -2.17 16.94
N THR A 96 11.97 -3.17 16.93
CA THR A 96 12.78 -3.52 18.10
C THR A 96 13.66 -2.36 18.58
N MET A 97 14.16 -1.50 17.69
CA MET A 97 14.92 -0.30 18.08
C MET A 97 14.06 0.72 18.85
N PHE A 98 12.75 0.78 18.60
CA PHE A 98 11.82 1.66 19.32
C PHE A 98 11.28 1.04 20.60
N ARG A 99 11.52 -0.25 20.84
CA ARG A 99 10.99 -0.98 22.00
C ARG A 99 11.48 -0.42 23.34
N PHE A 100 12.75 0.06 23.42
CA PHE A 100 13.39 0.56 24.64
C PHE A 100 13.15 -0.34 25.86
N ARG A 101 12.29 0.12 26.82
CA ARG A 101 11.92 -0.59 28.04
C ARG A 101 10.55 -1.26 27.96
N SER A 102 9.83 -1.13 26.84
CA SER A 102 8.50 -1.73 26.68
C SER A 102 8.61 -3.26 26.64
N ARG A 103 7.72 -3.91 27.36
CA ARG A 103 7.59 -5.38 27.38
C ARG A 103 6.76 -5.82 26.18
N VAL A 104 7.43 -5.90 25.04
CA VAL A 104 6.85 -6.26 23.74
C VAL A 104 7.77 -7.28 23.08
N GLU A 105 7.17 -8.30 22.49
CA GLU A 105 7.84 -9.34 21.72
C GLU A 105 7.26 -9.39 20.30
N PHE A 106 8.09 -9.76 19.33
CA PHE A 106 7.73 -9.86 17.92
C PHE A 106 8.02 -11.27 17.42
N GLU A 107 7.06 -11.87 16.74
CA GLU A 107 7.18 -13.19 16.12
C GLU A 107 6.71 -13.11 14.66
N ILE A 108 7.57 -13.44 13.70
CA ILE A 108 7.18 -13.59 12.30
C ILE A 108 6.56 -14.98 12.15
N VAL A 109 5.32 -15.03 11.64
CA VAL A 109 4.62 -16.30 11.38
C VAL A 109 5.12 -16.89 10.06
N GLU A 110 5.63 -18.12 10.10
CA GLU A 110 6.14 -18.85 8.96
C GLU A 110 5.02 -19.45 8.06
N ASN A 111 4.02 -18.66 7.76
CA ASN A 111 2.95 -19.09 6.86
C ASN A 111 2.48 -17.89 6.03
N PRO A 112 3.24 -17.54 4.99
CA PRO A 112 2.93 -16.38 4.17
C PRO A 112 1.59 -16.57 3.46
N ASP A 113 0.81 -15.52 3.45
CA ASP A 113 -0.41 -15.38 2.66
C ASP A 113 -0.13 -14.58 1.39
N THR A 114 -1.12 -14.44 0.52
CA THR A 114 -0.99 -13.72 -0.74
C THR A 114 -2.12 -12.73 -0.94
N LEU A 115 -1.77 -11.56 -1.49
CA LEU A 115 -2.72 -10.54 -1.93
C LEU A 115 -2.75 -10.48 -3.45
N ASP A 116 -3.94 -10.38 -4.01
CA ASP A 116 -4.13 -10.15 -5.44
C ASP A 116 -3.89 -8.66 -5.77
N PRO A 117 -2.85 -8.32 -6.55
CA PRO A 117 -2.60 -6.94 -6.94
C PRO A 117 -3.76 -6.30 -7.70
N ALA A 118 -4.51 -7.06 -8.49
CA ALA A 118 -5.66 -6.53 -9.23
C ALA A 118 -6.79 -6.12 -8.29
N ALA A 119 -7.06 -6.92 -7.25
CA ALA A 119 -8.02 -6.57 -6.21
C ALA A 119 -7.60 -5.29 -5.46
N LEU A 120 -6.33 -5.19 -5.04
CA LEU A 120 -5.81 -4.00 -4.37
C LEU A 120 -5.96 -2.74 -5.24
N ILE A 121 -5.62 -2.82 -6.52
CA ILE A 121 -5.76 -1.69 -7.45
C ILE A 121 -7.23 -1.30 -7.63
N ALA A 122 -8.12 -2.27 -7.76
CA ALA A 122 -9.56 -2.04 -7.89
C ALA A 122 -10.14 -1.32 -6.65
N GLU A 123 -9.65 -1.64 -5.47
CA GLU A 123 -10.04 -1.03 -4.20
C GLU A 123 -9.31 0.29 -3.90
N GLY A 124 -8.37 0.70 -4.76
CA GLY A 124 -7.55 1.88 -4.53
C GLY A 124 -6.57 1.73 -3.36
N MET A 125 -6.13 0.51 -3.09
CA MET A 125 -5.23 0.15 -2.00
C MET A 125 -3.80 0.02 -2.52
N ALA A 126 -2.88 0.79 -1.94
CA ALA A 126 -1.46 0.70 -2.26
C ALA A 126 -0.81 -0.54 -1.62
N PHE A 127 0.11 -1.16 -2.33
CA PHE A 127 1.08 -2.09 -1.78
C PHE A 127 2.44 -1.40 -1.73
N ILE A 128 3.04 -1.31 -0.53
CA ILE A 128 4.33 -0.64 -0.31
C ILE A 128 5.41 -1.69 -0.12
N GLY A 129 6.16 -1.95 -1.17
CA GLY A 129 7.34 -2.81 -1.12
C GLY A 129 8.62 -2.04 -0.70
N PRO A 130 9.77 -2.73 -0.68
CA PRO A 130 11.04 -2.13 -0.24
C PRO A 130 11.42 -0.86 -1.03
N GLU A 131 11.17 -0.85 -2.34
CA GLU A 131 11.52 0.27 -3.23
C GLU A 131 10.65 1.51 -3.01
N GLN A 132 9.38 1.33 -2.62
CA GLN A 132 8.45 2.42 -2.34
C GLN A 132 8.52 2.89 -0.89
N SER A 133 9.15 2.11 0.00
CA SER A 133 9.28 2.44 1.42
C SER A 133 9.95 3.81 1.60
N GLU A 134 9.36 4.63 2.48
CA GLU A 134 9.81 5.99 2.82
C GLU A 134 9.75 7.03 1.67
N GLN A 135 9.08 6.71 0.54
CA GLN A 135 8.95 7.63 -0.57
C GLN A 135 7.67 8.49 -0.51
N PHE A 136 6.58 7.95 0.01
CA PHE A 136 5.26 8.59 -0.02
C PHE A 136 4.78 8.99 1.37
N THR A 137 3.99 10.06 1.43
CA THR A 137 3.27 10.42 2.66
C THR A 137 1.93 9.68 2.71
N PRO A 138 1.32 9.49 3.90
CA PRO A 138 0.01 8.87 4.02
C PRO A 138 -1.08 9.55 3.16
N HIS A 139 -1.07 10.87 3.07
CA HIS A 139 -2.02 11.60 2.22
C HIS A 139 -1.81 11.37 0.72
N MET A 140 -0.57 11.15 0.27
CA MET A 140 -0.32 10.77 -1.13
C MET A 140 -0.91 9.42 -1.47
N LEU A 141 -1.00 8.52 -0.50
CA LEU A 141 -1.59 7.18 -0.61
C LEU A 141 -3.07 7.13 -0.24
N ASN A 142 -3.73 8.29 -0.10
CA ASN A 142 -5.14 8.43 0.26
C ASN A 142 -5.52 7.84 1.63
N LEU A 143 -4.56 7.60 2.54
CA LEU A 143 -4.83 6.97 3.84
C LEU A 143 -5.74 7.82 4.74
N ASP A 144 -5.82 9.13 4.50
CA ASP A 144 -6.78 10.05 5.11
C ASP A 144 -8.21 9.81 4.61
N LEU A 145 -8.39 9.36 3.37
CA LEU A 145 -9.69 9.03 2.78
C LEU A 145 -10.12 7.59 3.11
N LEU A 146 -9.16 6.72 3.42
CA LEU A 146 -9.37 5.32 3.80
C LEU A 146 -9.47 5.14 5.32
N ASP A 147 -9.60 6.24 6.09
CA ASP A 147 -9.72 6.23 7.56
C ASP A 147 -8.57 5.48 8.28
N ALA A 148 -7.39 5.47 7.65
CA ALA A 148 -6.17 4.83 8.16
C ALA A 148 -5.23 5.79 8.90
N ILE A 149 -5.68 7.03 9.18
CA ILE A 149 -4.96 8.04 9.95
C ILE A 149 -5.86 8.56 11.06
N SER A 150 -5.37 8.51 12.29
CA SER A 150 -6.01 9.18 13.42
C SER A 150 -5.19 10.40 13.84
N LEU A 151 -5.85 11.54 13.99
CA LEU A 151 -5.25 12.77 14.52
C LEU A 151 -5.72 13.07 15.97
N ASP A 152 -6.71 12.33 16.45
CA ASP A 152 -7.35 12.51 17.77
C ASP A 152 -6.81 11.55 18.84
N LYS A 153 -5.93 10.60 18.43
CA LYS A 153 -5.20 9.72 19.36
C LYS A 153 -3.94 10.43 19.90
N GLY A 154 -3.28 9.82 20.89
CA GLY A 154 -1.98 10.26 21.39
C GLY A 154 -0.91 10.32 20.30
N CYS A 155 0.24 10.92 20.62
CA CYS A 155 1.34 11.11 19.68
C CYS A 155 1.87 9.78 19.13
N TYR A 156 2.18 9.76 17.84
CA TYR A 156 2.85 8.65 17.16
C TYR A 156 3.93 9.16 16.19
N THR A 157 4.81 8.27 15.76
CA THR A 157 5.93 8.64 14.90
C THR A 157 5.46 9.27 13.58
N GLY A 158 5.96 10.47 13.28
CA GLY A 158 5.62 11.23 12.06
C GLY A 158 4.34 12.05 12.13
N GLN A 159 3.55 11.98 13.21
CA GLN A 159 2.25 12.65 13.35
C GLN A 159 2.32 14.16 13.10
N GLU A 160 3.38 14.86 13.53
CA GLU A 160 3.48 16.32 13.34
C GLU A 160 3.38 16.71 11.87
N ILE A 161 4.12 16.01 11.00
CA ILE A 161 4.12 16.26 9.55
C ILE A 161 2.78 15.86 8.93
N ILE A 162 2.21 14.74 9.36
CA ILE A 162 0.93 14.22 8.90
C ILE A 162 -0.19 15.20 9.27
N ALA A 163 -0.28 15.62 10.54
CA ALA A 163 -1.26 16.59 11.02
C ALA A 163 -1.12 17.96 10.33
N ARG A 164 0.12 18.45 10.15
CA ARG A 164 0.38 19.67 9.43
C ARG A 164 -0.14 19.61 7.98
N THR A 165 0.05 18.51 7.30
CA THR A 165 -0.46 18.30 5.94
C THR A 165 -1.98 18.30 5.93
N HIS A 166 -2.60 17.65 6.90
CA HIS A 166 -4.06 17.56 7.02
C HIS A 166 -4.70 18.94 7.29
N TYR A 167 -4.18 19.72 8.27
CA TYR A 167 -4.80 20.98 8.69
C TYR A 167 -4.38 22.21 7.87
N LYS A 168 -3.18 22.22 7.26
CA LYS A 168 -2.60 23.40 6.62
C LYS A 168 -2.46 23.29 5.11
N GLY A 169 -2.68 22.11 4.53
CA GLY A 169 -2.39 21.90 3.14
C GLY A 169 -3.47 21.18 2.37
N ALA A 170 -3.84 21.69 1.21
CA ALA A 170 -4.42 20.85 0.20
C ALA A 170 -3.36 19.82 -0.22
N THR A 171 -3.69 18.54 -0.14
CA THR A 171 -2.82 17.46 -0.64
C THR A 171 -2.66 17.64 -2.14
N LYS A 172 -1.49 18.14 -2.56
CA LYS A 172 -1.24 18.48 -3.97
C LYS A 172 -1.06 17.27 -4.86
N ARG A 173 -0.65 16.14 -4.30
CA ARG A 173 -0.40 14.88 -5.02
C ARG A 173 -1.17 13.77 -4.33
N ARG A 174 -1.87 12.95 -5.14
CA ARG A 174 -2.62 11.79 -4.64
C ARG A 174 -2.41 10.59 -5.55
N MET A 175 -2.55 9.43 -5.00
CA MET A 175 -2.64 8.18 -5.72
C MET A 175 -3.99 8.12 -6.43
N LEU A 176 -3.95 7.84 -7.73
CA LEU A 176 -5.13 7.68 -8.57
C LEU A 176 -4.98 6.41 -9.40
N ARG A 177 -6.11 5.84 -9.82
CA ARG A 177 -6.18 4.64 -10.65
C ARG A 177 -6.23 5.03 -12.12
N PHE A 178 -5.44 4.32 -12.92
CA PHE A 178 -5.37 4.49 -14.37
C PHE A 178 -5.36 3.13 -15.08
N SER A 179 -5.64 3.15 -16.38
CA SER A 179 -5.31 2.08 -17.30
C SER A 179 -4.27 2.54 -18.32
N CYS A 180 -3.51 1.59 -18.83
CA CYS A 180 -2.51 1.77 -19.88
C CYS A 180 -2.49 0.57 -20.81
N ALA A 181 -2.30 0.81 -22.11
CA ALA A 181 -2.30 -0.27 -23.11
C ALA A 181 -0.97 -1.03 -23.16
N ASP A 182 0.14 -0.38 -22.80
CA ASP A 182 1.48 -0.95 -22.86
C ASP A 182 1.95 -1.46 -21.50
N GLU A 183 3.02 -2.25 -21.53
CA GLU A 183 3.68 -2.76 -20.31
C GLU A 183 4.32 -1.62 -19.52
N ILE A 184 3.96 -1.52 -18.24
CA ILE A 184 4.43 -0.52 -17.31
C ILE A 184 4.92 -1.23 -16.04
N ALA A 185 5.92 -0.65 -15.40
CA ALA A 185 6.47 -1.15 -14.13
C ALA A 185 6.29 -0.15 -12.98
N PRO A 186 6.21 -0.62 -11.72
CA PRO A 186 6.33 0.24 -10.56
C PRO A 186 7.65 1.04 -10.61
N GLY A 187 7.57 2.35 -10.29
CA GLY A 187 8.71 3.27 -10.38
C GLY A 187 8.80 4.05 -11.70
N ASP A 188 8.10 3.62 -12.76
CA ASP A 188 8.04 4.38 -14.02
C ASP A 188 7.51 5.78 -13.79
N LYS A 189 8.03 6.75 -14.56
CA LYS A 189 7.65 8.15 -14.40
C LYS A 189 6.42 8.48 -15.22
N VAL A 190 5.45 9.09 -14.54
CA VAL A 190 4.28 9.69 -15.20
C VAL A 190 4.70 11.06 -15.70
N GLN A 191 4.51 11.32 -16.98
CA GLN A 191 4.93 12.53 -17.68
C GLN A 191 3.73 13.33 -18.19
N LEU A 192 3.92 14.64 -18.25
CA LEU A 192 3.06 15.60 -18.92
C LEU A 192 3.94 16.57 -19.70
N ASP A 193 3.70 16.69 -21.01
CA ASP A 193 4.49 17.55 -21.92
C ASP A 193 6.01 17.28 -21.82
N GLY A 194 6.40 16.00 -21.71
CA GLY A 194 7.80 15.55 -21.61
C GLY A 194 8.49 15.83 -20.26
N ARG A 195 7.72 16.22 -19.24
CA ARG A 195 8.26 16.45 -17.87
C ARG A 195 7.70 15.43 -16.90
N ASP A 196 8.54 14.91 -16.04
CA ASP A 196 8.13 14.01 -14.97
C ASP A 196 7.25 14.77 -13.96
N VAL A 197 6.04 14.30 -13.78
CA VAL A 197 5.05 14.90 -12.85
C VAL A 197 4.58 13.91 -11.79
N GLY A 198 4.75 12.61 -12.00
CA GLY A 198 4.27 11.55 -11.13
C GLY A 198 5.11 10.29 -11.21
N GLU A 199 4.65 9.26 -10.52
CA GLU A 199 5.31 7.96 -10.47
C GLU A 199 4.27 6.85 -10.34
N VAL A 200 4.47 5.76 -11.08
CA VAL A 200 3.69 4.53 -10.98
C VAL A 200 4.03 3.83 -9.68
N LEU A 201 3.02 3.47 -8.92
CA LEU A 201 3.17 2.83 -7.62
C LEU A 201 2.98 1.31 -7.69
N ASN A 202 1.84 0.87 -8.22
CA ASN A 202 1.49 -0.54 -8.36
C ASN A 202 0.88 -0.81 -9.74
N VAL A 203 1.07 -2.00 -10.25
CA VAL A 203 0.57 -2.44 -11.56
C VAL A 203 -0.02 -3.84 -11.48
N ALA A 204 -1.15 -4.06 -12.14
CA ALA A 204 -1.73 -5.38 -12.37
C ALA A 204 -2.39 -5.42 -13.76
N GLY A 205 -1.77 -6.13 -14.68
CA GLY A 205 -2.21 -6.15 -16.08
C GLY A 205 -2.15 -4.77 -16.72
N SER A 206 -3.28 -4.30 -17.23
CA SER A 206 -3.40 -2.96 -17.84
C SER A 206 -3.78 -1.87 -16.84
N GLU A 207 -4.00 -2.20 -15.58
CA GLU A 207 -4.40 -1.24 -14.55
C GLU A 207 -3.25 -0.92 -13.61
N LEU A 208 -3.23 0.31 -13.10
CA LEU A 208 -2.17 0.78 -12.23
C LEU A 208 -2.67 1.84 -11.24
N LEU A 209 -1.93 1.97 -10.14
CA LEU A 209 -2.00 3.11 -9.24
C LEU A 209 -0.79 4.00 -9.47
N ALA A 210 -0.99 5.31 -9.62
CA ALA A 210 0.09 6.27 -9.76
C ALA A 210 -0.13 7.49 -8.87
N VAL A 211 0.95 8.03 -8.30
CA VAL A 211 0.93 9.25 -7.50
C VAL A 211 1.22 10.44 -8.40
N VAL A 212 0.21 11.26 -8.65
CA VAL A 212 0.26 12.42 -9.56
C VAL A 212 -0.26 13.69 -8.89
N PRO A 213 0.06 14.90 -9.40
CA PRO A 213 -0.58 16.12 -8.95
C PRO A 213 -2.09 16.09 -9.26
N VAL A 214 -2.92 16.39 -8.26
CA VAL A 214 -4.38 16.35 -8.40
C VAL A 214 -4.88 17.25 -9.53
N GLU A 215 -4.29 18.43 -9.68
CA GLU A 215 -4.61 19.40 -10.73
C GLU A 215 -4.30 18.92 -12.16
N LYS A 216 -3.41 17.92 -12.30
CA LYS A 216 -2.96 17.38 -13.58
C LYS A 216 -3.63 16.04 -13.93
N ALA A 217 -4.41 15.48 -13.03
CA ALA A 217 -4.98 14.13 -13.17
C ALA A 217 -5.93 13.96 -14.39
N GLY A 218 -6.51 15.04 -14.89
CA GLY A 218 -7.39 15.06 -16.08
C GLY A 218 -6.68 15.48 -17.37
N LEU A 219 -5.37 15.73 -17.33
CA LEU A 219 -4.60 16.11 -18.50
C LEU A 219 -4.01 14.86 -19.17
N GLY A 220 -3.49 15.01 -20.40
CA GLY A 220 -2.90 13.92 -21.18
C GLY A 220 -1.61 13.37 -20.55
N LEU A 221 -1.73 12.66 -19.44
CA LEU A 221 -0.62 11.98 -18.78
C LEU A 221 -0.15 10.79 -19.60
N VAL A 222 1.16 10.56 -19.65
CA VAL A 222 1.75 9.42 -20.34
C VAL A 222 2.79 8.72 -19.44
N VAL A 223 3.00 7.42 -19.68
CA VAL A 223 4.12 6.64 -19.15
C VAL A 223 4.81 5.97 -20.32
N ASN A 224 6.13 6.11 -20.43
CA ASN A 224 6.92 5.55 -21.54
C ASN A 224 6.39 5.94 -22.92
N GLY A 225 5.73 7.11 -23.04
CA GLY A 225 5.10 7.59 -24.30
C GLY A 225 3.67 7.11 -24.50
N THR A 226 3.16 6.20 -23.70
CA THR A 226 1.79 5.66 -23.81
C THR A 226 0.82 6.44 -22.92
N PRO A 227 -0.34 6.87 -23.47
CA PRO A 227 -1.35 7.59 -22.72
C PRO A 227 -1.91 6.78 -21.53
N LEU A 228 -2.13 7.47 -20.42
CA LEU A 228 -2.88 6.95 -19.28
C LEU A 228 -4.34 7.38 -19.37
N GLU A 229 -5.26 6.43 -19.20
CA GLU A 229 -6.68 6.69 -19.06
C GLU A 229 -7.06 6.61 -17.58
N ARG A 230 -7.63 7.70 -17.04
CA ARG A 230 -8.05 7.74 -15.64
C ARG A 230 -9.29 6.88 -15.44
N LEU A 231 -9.23 5.97 -14.48
CA LEU A 231 -10.35 5.17 -14.00
C LEU A 231 -11.04 5.85 -12.81
N GLN A 232 -12.31 5.52 -12.59
CA GLN A 232 -13.09 6.03 -11.43
C GLN A 232 -12.78 5.24 -10.18
#